data_9f86123a00f5c50056c77ca4ce907e53
#
_entry.id   9f86123a00f5c50056c77ca4ce907e53
#
_cell.length_a   1.000
_cell.length_b   1.000
_cell.length_c   1.000
_cell.angle_alpha   90.00
_cell.angle_beta   90.00
_cell.angle_gamma   90.00
#
_symmetry.space_group_name_H-M   'P 1'
#
loop_
_entity.id
_entity.type
_entity.pdbx_description
1 polymer ?
#
loop_
_entity_poly.entity_id
_entity_poly.type
_entity_poly.pdbx_seq_one_letter_code
_entity_poly.pdbx_strand_id
1 'polypeptide(L)'
;MSKHRIGLIGGTGLYNIEGFTNQKWVKVKTPFGLPSDDLLTGKLAGRDVVFLPRHGRGHRILPTELNHRANIWAMKKLGVQWIISVSAVGSLQEKYQPCDIVVIDQFLDRTKQSATHTFFGRGIVAHVAFAEPISGELRRILVHTSLAAGANV
;
A
#
# COMPACT_ATOMS: atom_id res chain seq x y z
N MET A 1 2.05 -22.65 -9.99
CA MET A 1 2.42 -21.24 -9.96
C MET A 1 1.52 -20.54 -8.94
N SER A 2 2.09 -19.85 -7.95
CA SER A 2 1.33 -19.18 -6.88
C SER A 2 0.35 -18.16 -7.46
N LYS A 3 -0.95 -18.36 -7.19
CA LYS A 3 -2.03 -17.46 -7.62
C LYS A 3 -2.12 -16.16 -6.77
N HIS A 4 -1.08 -15.83 -6.02
CA HIS A 4 -1.10 -14.69 -5.11
C HIS A 4 -0.89 -13.39 -5.90
N ARG A 5 -1.89 -12.50 -5.83
CA ARG A 5 -1.82 -11.17 -6.41
C ARG A 5 -1.29 -10.18 -5.39
N ILE A 6 -0.29 -9.40 -5.80
CA ILE A 6 0.36 -8.41 -4.96
C ILE A 6 -0.26 -7.04 -5.23
N GLY A 7 -0.63 -6.32 -4.18
CA GLY A 7 -1.04 -4.93 -4.23
C GLY A 7 0.13 -4.02 -3.91
N LEU A 8 0.32 -2.99 -4.72
CA LEU A 8 1.26 -1.91 -4.47
C LEU A 8 0.47 -0.62 -4.26
N ILE A 9 0.70 0.06 -3.14
CA ILE A 9 0.15 1.39 -2.88
C ILE A 9 1.32 2.36 -2.82
N GLY A 10 1.32 3.36 -3.70
CA GLY A 10 2.44 4.27 -3.79
C GLY A 10 2.08 5.68 -4.22
N GLY A 11 3.03 6.59 -4.05
CA GLY A 11 2.98 7.95 -4.56
C GLY A 11 3.46 8.06 -6.00
N THR A 12 3.65 9.31 -6.47
CA THR A 12 3.99 9.65 -7.86
C THR A 12 5.26 9.00 -8.38
N GLY A 13 6.26 8.75 -7.53
CA GLY A 13 7.51 8.10 -7.91
C GLY A 13 7.37 6.66 -8.39
N LEU A 14 6.20 6.01 -8.15
CA LEU A 14 5.93 4.63 -8.55
C LEU A 14 4.93 4.51 -9.71
N TYR A 15 4.56 5.60 -10.37
CA TYR A 15 3.56 5.53 -11.44
C TYR A 15 4.09 4.88 -12.72
N ASN A 16 5.41 4.90 -12.92
CA ASN A 16 6.10 4.30 -14.07
C ASN A 16 7.09 3.24 -13.59
N ILE A 17 6.58 2.10 -13.11
CA ILE A 17 7.43 0.99 -12.67
C ILE A 17 8.00 0.32 -13.91
N GLU A 18 9.33 0.27 -14.03
CA GLU A 18 10.02 -0.43 -15.11
C GLU A 18 9.67 -1.92 -15.12
N GLY A 19 9.44 -2.50 -16.29
CA GLY A 19 9.06 -3.91 -16.44
C GLY A 19 7.62 -4.22 -16.11
N PHE A 20 6.77 -3.22 -15.80
CA PHE A 20 5.35 -3.44 -15.56
C PHE A 20 4.62 -3.56 -16.92
N THR A 21 4.18 -4.74 -17.26
CA THR A 21 3.60 -5.11 -18.57
C THR A 21 2.12 -5.48 -18.46
N ASN A 22 1.44 -5.59 -19.62
CA ASN A 22 0.02 -5.93 -19.72
C ASN A 22 -0.88 -5.04 -18.87
N GLN A 23 -0.58 -3.76 -18.85
CA GLN A 23 -1.23 -2.76 -18.01
C GLN A 23 -2.67 -2.51 -18.44
N LYS A 24 -3.58 -2.48 -17.44
CA LYS A 24 -4.98 -2.12 -17.65
C LYS A 24 -5.50 -1.37 -16.44
N TRP A 25 -6.07 -0.19 -16.66
CA TRP A 25 -6.80 0.56 -15.64
C TRP A 25 -8.17 -0.06 -15.39
N VAL A 26 -8.49 -0.28 -14.12
CA VAL A 26 -9.73 -0.92 -13.68
C VAL A 26 -10.44 -0.01 -12.70
N LYS A 27 -11.63 0.43 -13.07
CA LYS A 27 -12.52 1.20 -12.18
C LYS A 27 -13.22 0.25 -11.22
N VAL A 28 -13.10 0.52 -9.92
CA VAL A 28 -13.72 -0.28 -8.86
C VAL A 28 -14.69 0.57 -8.05
N LYS A 29 -15.96 0.18 -8.05
CA LYS A 29 -16.96 0.74 -7.15
C LYS A 29 -16.90 0.01 -5.81
N THR A 30 -16.95 0.76 -4.71
CA THR A 30 -16.91 0.22 -3.36
C THR A 30 -18.09 0.71 -2.52
N PRO A 31 -18.49 0.00 -1.46
CA PRO A 31 -19.52 0.47 -0.53
C PRO A 31 -19.07 1.67 0.32
N PHE A 32 -17.79 2.01 0.26
CA PHE A 32 -17.18 3.12 1.00
C PHE A 32 -16.93 4.37 0.12
N GLY A 33 -17.50 4.42 -1.07
CA GLY A 33 -17.23 5.47 -2.06
C GLY A 33 -16.15 5.06 -3.06
N LEU A 34 -15.54 6.05 -3.70
CA LEU A 34 -14.50 5.81 -4.70
C LEU A 34 -13.12 5.65 -4.04
N PRO A 35 -12.28 4.74 -4.56
CA PRO A 35 -10.84 4.74 -4.26
C PRO A 35 -10.18 6.03 -4.74
N SER A 36 -8.92 6.23 -4.33
CA SER A 36 -8.11 7.39 -4.72
C SER A 36 -7.99 7.55 -6.25
N ASP A 37 -7.97 6.44 -6.96
CA ASP A 37 -7.99 6.40 -8.44
C ASP A 37 -8.51 5.05 -8.93
N ASP A 38 -8.63 4.88 -10.24
CA ASP A 38 -8.70 3.57 -10.84
C ASP A 38 -7.43 2.78 -10.49
N LEU A 39 -7.54 1.46 -10.40
CA LEU A 39 -6.40 0.61 -10.05
C LEU A 39 -5.75 0.09 -11.34
N LEU A 40 -4.42 0.15 -11.39
CA LEU A 40 -3.66 -0.37 -12.52
C LEU A 40 -3.32 -1.83 -12.28
N THR A 41 -3.85 -2.72 -13.10
CA THR A 41 -3.52 -4.15 -13.07
C THR A 41 -2.50 -4.47 -14.15
N GLY A 42 -1.65 -5.46 -13.91
CA GLY A 42 -0.66 -5.90 -14.89
C GLY A 42 0.26 -6.98 -14.35
N LYS A 43 1.39 -7.16 -15.00
CA LYS A 43 2.43 -8.11 -14.59
C LYS A 43 3.76 -7.41 -14.33
N LEU A 44 4.38 -7.73 -13.22
CA LEU A 44 5.73 -7.31 -12.86
C LEU A 44 6.56 -8.55 -12.55
N ALA A 45 7.66 -8.75 -13.25
CA ALA A 45 8.49 -9.97 -13.16
C ALA A 45 7.65 -11.27 -13.22
N GLY A 46 6.65 -11.32 -14.11
CA GLY A 46 5.75 -12.47 -14.29
C GLY A 46 4.67 -12.63 -13.21
N ARG A 47 4.65 -11.80 -12.18
CA ARG A 47 3.64 -11.83 -11.11
C ARG A 47 2.49 -10.89 -11.41
N ASP A 48 1.27 -11.28 -11.04
CA ASP A 48 0.12 -10.40 -11.14
C ASP A 48 0.18 -9.32 -10.05
N VAL A 49 0.14 -8.06 -10.46
CA VAL A 49 0.24 -6.90 -9.59
C VAL A 49 -0.96 -5.98 -9.80
N VAL A 50 -1.43 -5.39 -8.72
CA VAL A 50 -2.41 -4.30 -8.71
C VAL A 50 -1.76 -3.09 -8.06
N PHE A 51 -1.62 -2.00 -8.81
CA PHE A 51 -1.07 -0.75 -8.32
C PHE A 51 -2.18 0.27 -8.08
N LEU A 52 -2.11 0.99 -6.95
CA LEU A 52 -2.99 2.12 -6.62
C LEU A 52 -2.17 3.39 -6.44
N PRO A 53 -2.41 4.43 -7.27
CA PRO A 53 -1.89 5.76 -7.03
C PRO A 53 -2.57 6.36 -5.80
N ARG A 54 -1.86 6.37 -4.65
CA ARG A 54 -2.46 6.77 -3.36
C ARG A 54 -3.10 8.16 -3.38
N HIS A 55 -2.44 9.13 -4.02
CA HIS A 55 -2.93 10.51 -4.12
C HIS A 55 -3.69 10.79 -5.42
N GLY A 56 -4.04 9.73 -6.18
CA GLY A 56 -4.60 9.85 -7.53
C GLY A 56 -3.57 10.32 -8.56
N ARG A 57 -3.80 10.00 -9.82
CA ARG A 57 -2.98 10.53 -10.93
C ARG A 57 -3.06 12.05 -10.94
N GLY A 58 -1.91 12.71 -11.10
CA GLY A 58 -1.79 14.16 -10.99
C GLY A 58 -1.70 14.68 -9.55
N HIS A 59 -1.55 13.79 -8.54
CA HIS A 59 -1.34 14.15 -7.12
C HIS A 59 -2.39 15.15 -6.58
N ARG A 60 -3.68 14.82 -6.76
CA ARG A 60 -4.82 15.72 -6.53
C ARG A 60 -5.55 15.52 -5.21
N ILE A 61 -5.18 14.49 -4.42
CA ILE A 61 -5.85 14.13 -3.16
C ILE A 61 -4.88 14.37 -2.01
N LEU A 62 -5.28 15.17 -1.03
CA LEU A 62 -4.50 15.40 0.17
C LEU A 62 -4.45 14.11 1.05
N PRO A 63 -3.41 13.94 1.88
CA PRO A 63 -3.32 12.80 2.81
C PRO A 63 -4.57 12.64 3.69
N THR A 64 -5.17 13.75 4.13
CA THR A 64 -6.37 13.76 4.97
C THR A 64 -7.67 13.43 4.23
N GLU A 65 -7.65 13.45 2.91
CA GLU A 65 -8.81 13.16 2.05
C GLU A 65 -8.80 11.72 1.53
N LEU A 66 -7.75 10.95 1.84
CA LEU A 66 -7.61 9.58 1.34
C LEU A 66 -8.70 8.66 1.88
N ASN A 67 -9.45 8.05 0.97
CA ASN A 67 -10.46 7.06 1.34
C ASN A 67 -9.81 5.68 1.52
N HIS A 68 -9.15 5.49 2.67
CA HIS A 68 -8.41 4.25 2.98
C HIS A 68 -9.29 3.01 2.89
N ARG A 69 -10.55 3.08 3.36
CA ARG A 69 -11.50 1.95 3.29
C ARG A 69 -11.80 1.55 1.84
N ALA A 70 -12.09 2.52 0.99
CA ALA A 70 -12.33 2.26 -0.42
C ALA A 70 -11.09 1.67 -1.11
N ASN A 71 -9.90 2.20 -0.79
CA ASN A 71 -8.63 1.73 -1.34
C ASN A 71 -8.37 0.27 -1.00
N ILE A 72 -8.45 -0.10 0.26
CA ILE A 72 -8.21 -1.48 0.73
C ILE A 72 -9.29 -2.44 0.22
N TRP A 73 -10.56 -2.00 0.25
CA TRP A 73 -11.66 -2.81 -0.26
C TRP A 73 -11.52 -3.10 -1.77
N ALA A 74 -11.10 -2.10 -2.56
CA ALA A 74 -10.86 -2.27 -3.98
C ALA A 74 -9.72 -3.25 -4.27
N MET A 75 -8.62 -3.18 -3.51
CA MET A 75 -7.54 -4.16 -3.57
C MET A 75 -8.06 -5.58 -3.28
N LYS A 76 -8.83 -5.75 -2.21
CA LYS A 76 -9.44 -7.04 -1.85
C LYS A 76 -10.35 -7.57 -2.96
N LYS A 77 -11.20 -6.70 -3.55
CA LYS A 77 -12.09 -7.07 -4.66
C LYS A 77 -11.36 -7.56 -5.89
N LEU A 78 -10.17 -7.00 -6.17
CA LEU A 78 -9.31 -7.44 -7.27
C LEU A 78 -8.45 -8.68 -6.92
N GLY A 79 -8.69 -9.32 -5.78
CA GLY A 79 -8.02 -10.56 -5.39
C GLY A 79 -6.61 -10.36 -4.84
N VAL A 80 -6.28 -9.15 -4.39
CA VAL A 80 -5.00 -8.88 -3.71
C VAL A 80 -4.98 -9.58 -2.36
N GLN A 81 -3.87 -10.24 -2.07
CA GLN A 81 -3.64 -10.97 -0.81
C GLN A 81 -2.54 -10.34 0.03
N TRP A 82 -1.57 -9.69 -0.60
CA TRP A 82 -0.44 -9.04 0.02
C TRP A 82 -0.37 -7.60 -0.45
N ILE A 83 -0.23 -6.66 0.48
CA ILE A 83 -0.10 -5.24 0.15
C ILE A 83 1.26 -4.74 0.60
N ILE A 84 1.97 -4.10 -0.32
CA ILE A 84 3.19 -3.35 -0.05
C ILE A 84 2.85 -1.87 -0.25
N SER A 85 2.99 -1.09 0.81
CA SER A 85 2.80 0.37 0.76
C SER A 85 4.14 1.07 0.84
N VAL A 86 4.40 1.97 -0.10
CA VAL A 86 5.66 2.70 -0.21
C VAL A 86 5.41 4.19 -0.12
N SER A 87 6.18 4.86 0.74
CA SER A 87 6.13 6.32 0.92
C SER A 87 7.52 6.89 1.12
N ALA A 88 7.78 8.05 0.56
CA ALA A 88 8.88 8.88 1.01
C ALA A 88 8.51 9.52 2.36
N VAL A 89 9.47 9.55 3.28
CA VAL A 89 9.28 10.10 4.63
C VAL A 89 10.50 10.92 5.03
N GLY A 90 10.32 11.87 5.96
CA GLY A 90 11.44 12.54 6.62
C GLY A 90 11.95 11.73 7.80
N SER A 91 13.26 11.61 7.94
CA SER A 91 13.89 11.00 9.10
C SER A 91 14.01 11.99 10.26
N LEU A 92 13.76 11.53 11.48
CA LEU A 92 14.07 12.24 12.72
C LEU A 92 15.36 11.73 13.37
N GLN A 93 16.13 10.89 12.68
CA GLN A 93 17.39 10.33 13.14
C GLN A 93 18.48 10.50 12.10
N GLU A 94 19.63 10.99 12.49
CA GLU A 94 20.77 11.27 11.61
C GLU A 94 21.38 10.00 10.97
N LYS A 95 21.18 8.85 11.59
CA LYS A 95 21.69 7.57 11.07
C LYS A 95 21.01 7.12 9.77
N TYR A 96 19.81 7.61 9.48
CA TYR A 96 19.10 7.30 8.24
C TYR A 96 19.36 8.39 7.21
N GLN A 97 19.95 8.00 6.11
CA GLN A 97 20.34 8.89 5.03
C GLN A 97 19.29 8.91 3.90
N PRO A 98 19.27 9.94 3.06
CA PRO A 98 18.48 9.92 1.82
C PRO A 98 18.80 8.66 1.00
N CYS A 99 17.75 8.04 0.45
CA CYS A 99 17.77 6.77 -0.28
C CYS A 99 17.86 5.50 0.57
N ASP A 100 17.98 5.59 1.90
CA ASP A 100 17.80 4.41 2.75
C ASP A 100 16.37 3.89 2.67
N ILE A 101 16.22 2.58 2.76
CA ILE A 101 14.91 1.91 2.84
C ILE A 101 14.66 1.48 4.27
N VAL A 102 13.58 1.95 4.87
CA VAL A 102 13.16 1.52 6.21
C VAL A 102 11.96 0.58 6.09
N VAL A 103 12.16 -0.69 6.43
CA VAL A 103 11.08 -1.68 6.50
C VAL A 103 10.52 -1.71 7.92
N ILE A 104 9.38 -1.07 8.12
CA ILE A 104 8.78 -0.88 9.44
C ILE A 104 8.24 -2.18 10.03
N ASP A 105 8.20 -2.27 11.34
CA ASP A 105 7.55 -3.35 12.10
C ASP A 105 6.39 -2.84 12.96
N GLN A 106 6.37 -1.53 13.23
CA GLN A 106 5.31 -0.89 14.01
C GLN A 106 5.13 0.57 13.59
N PHE A 107 4.02 1.17 13.93
CA PHE A 107 3.76 2.60 13.73
C PHE A 107 2.79 3.16 14.77
N LEU A 108 2.78 4.47 14.93
CA LEU A 108 1.82 5.21 15.73
C LEU A 108 0.95 6.07 14.81
N ASP A 109 -0.35 5.82 14.82
CA ASP A 109 -1.29 6.69 14.11
C ASP A 109 -1.68 7.88 15.00
N ARG A 110 -1.25 9.07 14.59
CA ARG A 110 -1.60 10.35 15.24
C ARG A 110 -2.53 11.20 14.40
N THR A 111 -3.11 10.66 13.32
CA THR A 111 -3.96 11.43 12.39
C THR A 111 -5.32 11.82 12.96
N LYS A 112 -5.76 11.21 14.07
CA LYS A 112 -7.06 11.45 14.72
C LYS A 112 -8.28 11.17 13.82
N GLN A 113 -8.14 10.31 12.82
CA GLN A 113 -9.17 9.98 11.84
C GLN A 113 -9.76 8.58 12.02
N SER A 114 -9.72 8.03 13.22
CA SER A 114 -10.10 6.64 13.51
C SER A 114 -11.51 6.26 13.02
N ALA A 115 -12.47 7.18 13.10
CA ALA A 115 -13.85 6.94 12.66
C ALA A 115 -13.97 6.69 11.15
N THR A 116 -13.09 7.24 10.34
CA THR A 116 -13.07 7.06 8.88
C THR A 116 -12.12 5.94 8.43
N HIS A 117 -11.24 5.48 9.32
CA HIS A 117 -10.24 4.45 9.02
C HIS A 117 -10.64 3.04 9.45
N THR A 118 -11.79 2.86 10.08
CA THR A 118 -12.28 1.53 10.49
C THR A 118 -13.34 0.98 9.53
N PHE A 119 -13.32 -0.33 9.31
CA PHE A 119 -14.40 -1.06 8.63
C PHE A 119 -15.55 -1.44 9.56
N PHE A 120 -15.36 -1.30 10.86
CA PHE A 120 -16.32 -1.68 11.90
C PHE A 120 -17.16 -0.49 12.35
N GLY A 121 -18.28 -0.75 13.00
CA GLY A 121 -19.25 0.23 13.44
C GLY A 121 -20.67 -0.14 13.03
N ARG A 122 -21.63 0.74 13.22
CA ARG A 122 -23.05 0.53 12.87
C ARG A 122 -23.61 -0.78 13.44
N GLY A 123 -23.29 -1.07 14.70
CA GLY A 123 -23.69 -2.29 15.39
C GLY A 123 -22.69 -3.44 15.31
N ILE A 124 -21.61 -3.32 14.56
CA ILE A 124 -20.54 -4.32 14.51
C ILE A 124 -19.33 -3.80 15.29
N VAL A 125 -18.94 -4.51 16.31
CA VAL A 125 -17.75 -4.22 17.13
C VAL A 125 -16.71 -5.30 16.87
N ALA A 126 -15.46 -4.89 16.68
CA ALA A 126 -14.33 -5.81 16.58
C ALA A 126 -13.14 -5.28 17.37
N HIS A 127 -12.48 -6.18 18.07
CA HIS A 127 -11.20 -5.92 18.72
C HIS A 127 -10.09 -6.50 17.83
N VAL A 128 -9.34 -5.61 17.19
CA VAL A 128 -8.23 -6.00 16.32
C VAL A 128 -6.93 -5.81 17.10
N ALA A 129 -6.15 -6.88 17.24
CA ALA A 129 -4.84 -6.80 17.87
C ALA A 129 -3.90 -5.91 17.02
N PHE A 130 -3.15 -5.03 17.70
CA PHE A 130 -2.23 -4.08 17.08
C PHE A 130 -0.78 -4.27 17.56
N ALA A 131 -0.49 -5.39 18.21
CA ALA A 131 0.88 -5.71 18.66
C ALA A 131 1.81 -5.97 17.46
N GLU A 132 1.29 -6.62 16.42
CA GLU A 132 2.03 -6.92 15.20
C GLU A 132 1.21 -6.50 13.96
N PRO A 133 1.14 -5.20 13.63
CA PRO A 133 0.30 -4.72 12.54
C PRO A 133 0.88 -4.99 11.15
N ILE A 134 2.16 -5.32 11.08
CA ILE A 134 2.90 -5.58 9.84
C ILE A 134 3.17 -7.09 9.71
N SER A 135 2.96 -7.62 8.50
CA SER A 135 3.27 -9.02 8.23
C SER A 135 4.76 -9.33 8.42
N GLY A 136 5.08 -10.13 9.42
CA GLY A 136 6.47 -10.53 9.71
C GLY A 136 7.12 -11.31 8.56
N GLU A 137 6.33 -12.12 7.83
CA GLU A 137 6.80 -12.83 6.63
C GLU A 137 7.16 -11.85 5.51
N LEU A 138 6.26 -10.94 5.16
CA LEU A 138 6.50 -9.98 4.09
C LEU A 138 7.64 -9.03 4.44
N ARG A 139 7.76 -8.62 5.72
CA ARG A 139 8.86 -7.81 6.21
C ARG A 139 10.22 -8.50 5.99
N ARG A 140 10.35 -9.78 6.36
CA ARG A 140 11.60 -10.55 6.14
C ARG A 140 11.96 -10.64 4.66
N ILE A 141 10.96 -10.88 3.80
CA ILE A 141 11.17 -10.93 2.35
C ILE A 141 11.66 -9.57 1.85
N LEU A 142 11.01 -8.47 2.26
CA LEU A 142 11.38 -7.12 1.82
C LEU A 142 12.79 -6.73 2.25
N VAL A 143 13.17 -6.97 3.51
CA VAL A 143 14.53 -6.72 4.00
C VAL A 143 15.55 -7.50 3.17
N HIS A 144 15.35 -8.82 3.03
CA HIS A 144 16.29 -9.67 2.29
C HIS A 144 16.43 -9.24 0.82
N THR A 145 15.32 -8.99 0.14
CA THR A 145 15.34 -8.62 -1.28
C THR A 145 15.87 -7.21 -1.52
N SER A 146 15.63 -6.27 -0.61
CA SER A 146 16.18 -4.92 -0.71
C SER A 146 17.69 -4.92 -0.55
N LEU A 147 18.22 -5.67 0.44
CA LEU A 147 19.67 -5.86 0.60
C LEU A 147 20.28 -6.54 -0.62
N ALA A 148 19.65 -7.58 -1.15
CA ALA A 148 20.12 -8.28 -2.34
C ALA A 148 20.09 -7.38 -3.61
N ALA A 149 19.24 -6.39 -3.64
CA ALA A 149 19.19 -5.37 -4.70
C ALA A 149 20.22 -4.22 -4.48
N GLY A 150 21.01 -4.28 -3.43
CA GLY A 150 22.04 -3.27 -3.13
C GLY A 150 21.51 -2.03 -2.40
N ALA A 151 20.29 -2.08 -1.87
CA ALA A 151 19.76 -0.97 -1.07
C ALA A 151 20.34 -1.02 0.36
N ASN A 152 20.50 0.15 0.96
CA ASN A 152 20.74 0.27 2.39
C ASN A 152 19.40 0.17 3.13
N VAL A 153 19.29 -0.79 4.10
CA VAL A 153 18.01 -1.16 4.76
C VAL A 153 18.14 -1.11 6.27
#